data_fad740255c4326ceed376f15770d2362
#
_entry.id   fad740255c4326ceed376f15770d2362
#
_cell.length_a   1.000
_cell.length_b   1.000
_cell.length_c   1.000
_cell.angle_alpha   90.00
_cell.angle_beta   90.00
_cell.angle_gamma   90.00
#
_symmetry.space_group_name_H-M   'P 1'
#
loop_
_entity.id
_entity.type
_entity.pdbx_description
1 polymer ?
#
loop_
_entity_poly.entity_id
_entity_poly.type
_entity_poly.pdbx_seq_one_letter_code
_entity_poly.pdbx_strand_id
1 'polypeptide(L)'
;MNEIYLKLAAGHHLTVTEAEILMKGLCEQQYSEYQVAFILGIFKTRIMEVSELTGFRNALMNLCIPVKLHKPTIDVCGTGGDNKNTFNISTLSAFVLAAAGVPVAKHGNFAATSVSGSSDILKHFGYNFKTTEQELNDDLQKDNLCIIHAPNFHPALKNVGPVRRGLKTNTLFNLMGPLVNPAQTEYKYVGVFNRSVARLYNFFLQNGTSKYTLVNSLDGYDEISLTSDVLVTTNNSEQIIPMDELPFKSNTSADINAGTTIEDAAKIFTAVLRNEATEAQKNVVIVNSAFAMQCYTGKPLNDCIAACTESISSGKALQLFTRVIANGR
;
A
#
# COMPACT_ATOMS: atom_id res chain seq x y z
N MET A 1 31.11 -7.13 -0.06
CA MET A 1 30.37 -5.90 0.29
C MET A 1 30.98 -4.64 -0.30
N ASN A 2 32.29 -4.39 -0.14
CA ASN A 2 32.96 -3.23 -0.77
C ASN A 2 32.77 -3.19 -2.29
N GLU A 3 32.88 -4.32 -2.96
CA GLU A 3 32.74 -4.42 -4.42
C GLU A 3 31.32 -4.01 -4.89
N ILE A 4 30.27 -4.48 -4.22
CA ILE A 4 28.88 -4.11 -4.55
C ILE A 4 28.66 -2.61 -4.34
N TYR A 5 29.18 -2.05 -3.24
CA TYR A 5 29.12 -0.63 -2.97
C TYR A 5 29.84 0.19 -4.06
N LEU A 6 31.07 -0.20 -4.43
CA LEU A 6 31.84 0.48 -5.47
C LEU A 6 31.20 0.35 -6.85
N LYS A 7 30.65 -0.83 -7.19
CA LYS A 7 29.89 -1.06 -8.41
C LYS A 7 28.70 -0.11 -8.50
N LEU A 8 27.94 0.01 -7.39
CA LEU A 8 26.79 0.90 -7.31
C LEU A 8 27.24 2.38 -7.42
N ALA A 9 28.31 2.77 -6.74
CA ALA A 9 28.88 4.11 -6.76
C ALA A 9 29.38 4.51 -8.16
N ALA A 10 29.80 3.53 -8.97
CA ALA A 10 30.16 3.72 -10.38
C ALA A 10 28.95 3.81 -11.33
N GLY A 11 27.71 3.79 -10.79
CA GLY A 11 26.49 3.91 -11.58
C GLY A 11 25.98 2.62 -12.22
N HIS A 12 26.59 1.48 -11.92
CA HIS A 12 26.16 0.19 -12.47
C HIS A 12 24.94 -0.36 -11.73
N HIS A 13 24.10 -1.11 -12.46
CA HIS A 13 22.98 -1.85 -11.90
C HIS A 13 23.47 -3.15 -11.23
N LEU A 14 22.67 -3.59 -10.24
CA LEU A 14 22.95 -4.79 -9.49
C LEU A 14 22.17 -5.98 -10.05
N THR A 15 22.79 -7.15 -10.01
CA THR A 15 22.09 -8.42 -10.18
C THR A 15 21.17 -8.67 -8.99
N VAL A 16 20.25 -9.65 -9.11
CA VAL A 16 19.36 -10.05 -8.00
C VAL A 16 20.17 -10.39 -6.75
N THR A 17 21.24 -11.20 -6.88
CA THR A 17 22.06 -11.64 -5.76
C THR A 17 22.80 -10.47 -5.11
N GLU A 18 23.38 -9.57 -5.91
CA GLU A 18 24.09 -8.38 -5.38
C GLU A 18 23.13 -7.43 -4.65
N ALA A 19 21.94 -7.23 -5.20
CA ALA A 19 20.89 -6.41 -4.57
C ALA A 19 20.40 -7.04 -3.25
N GLU A 20 20.26 -8.36 -3.21
CA GLU A 20 19.89 -9.10 -2.00
C GLU A 20 20.96 -8.94 -0.91
N ILE A 21 22.23 -9.10 -1.26
CA ILE A 21 23.36 -8.88 -0.34
C ILE A 21 23.40 -7.44 0.15
N LEU A 22 23.22 -6.45 -0.73
CA LEU A 22 23.19 -5.04 -0.37
C LEU A 22 22.07 -4.74 0.64
N MET A 23 20.84 -5.17 0.34
CA MET A 23 19.69 -4.93 1.22
C MET A 23 19.87 -5.59 2.59
N LYS A 24 20.36 -6.83 2.61
CA LYS A 24 20.71 -7.53 3.86
C LYS A 24 21.72 -6.72 4.67
N GLY A 25 22.80 -6.26 4.04
CA GLY A 25 23.83 -5.45 4.69
C GLY A 25 23.29 -4.12 5.25
N LEU A 26 22.35 -3.46 4.54
CA LEU A 26 21.66 -2.27 5.03
C LEU A 26 20.83 -2.58 6.30
N CYS A 27 20.10 -3.67 6.29
CA CYS A 27 19.25 -4.10 7.41
C CYS A 27 20.07 -4.60 8.62
N GLU A 28 21.25 -5.16 8.40
CA GLU A 28 22.15 -5.68 9.45
C GLU A 28 23.21 -4.67 9.91
N GLN A 29 23.08 -3.40 9.54
CA GLN A 29 24.00 -2.30 9.94
C GLN A 29 25.47 -2.52 9.52
N GLN A 30 25.69 -3.17 8.37
CA GLN A 30 27.04 -3.42 7.84
C GLN A 30 27.60 -2.21 7.09
N TYR A 31 26.81 -1.13 6.95
CA TYR A 31 27.18 0.13 6.31
C TYR A 31 27.04 1.27 7.33
N SER A 32 27.95 2.23 7.27
CA SER A 32 27.82 3.47 8.05
C SER A 32 26.60 4.28 7.58
N GLU A 33 26.11 5.18 8.44
CA GLU A 33 24.97 6.06 8.07
C GLU A 33 25.25 6.87 6.79
N TYR A 34 26.49 7.31 6.59
CA TYR A 34 26.90 8.04 5.37
C TYR A 34 26.80 7.15 4.12
N GLN A 35 27.22 5.89 4.22
CA GLN A 35 27.10 4.93 3.12
C GLN A 35 25.63 4.59 2.84
N VAL A 36 24.83 4.39 3.88
CA VAL A 36 23.37 4.19 3.74
C VAL A 36 22.74 5.39 3.04
N ALA A 37 23.02 6.61 3.46
CA ALA A 37 22.50 7.83 2.84
C ALA A 37 22.91 7.95 1.37
N PHE A 38 24.17 7.63 1.05
CA PHE A 38 24.68 7.65 -0.33
C PHE A 38 23.99 6.60 -1.20
N ILE A 39 23.83 5.35 -0.71
CA ILE A 39 23.13 4.28 -1.42
C ILE A 39 21.69 4.70 -1.70
N LEU A 40 20.98 5.23 -0.70
CA LEU A 40 19.60 5.69 -0.87
C LEU A 40 19.49 6.85 -1.86
N GLY A 41 20.49 7.73 -1.90
CA GLY A 41 20.61 8.83 -2.86
C GLY A 41 20.76 8.33 -4.30
N ILE A 42 21.57 7.31 -4.54
CA ILE A 42 21.72 6.71 -5.88
C ILE A 42 20.38 6.19 -6.39
N PHE A 43 19.64 5.42 -5.58
CA PHE A 43 18.32 4.89 -5.98
C PHE A 43 17.23 5.97 -6.05
N LYS A 44 17.47 7.16 -5.55
CA LYS A 44 16.58 8.32 -5.73
C LYS A 44 16.76 8.99 -7.09
N THR A 45 17.96 8.97 -7.63
CA THR A 45 18.34 9.74 -8.83
C THR A 45 18.36 8.93 -10.12
N ARG A 46 18.21 7.61 -10.04
CA ARG A 46 18.11 6.73 -11.19
C ARG A 46 16.93 5.76 -11.12
N ILE A 47 16.54 5.24 -12.26
CA ILE A 47 15.51 4.20 -12.35
C ILE A 47 16.10 2.90 -11.79
N MET A 48 15.34 2.23 -10.93
CA MET A 48 15.67 0.90 -10.39
C MET A 48 15.35 -0.16 -11.45
N GLU A 49 16.22 -1.15 -11.58
CA GLU A 49 15.97 -2.31 -12.43
C GLU A 49 15.14 -3.37 -11.72
N VAL A 50 14.46 -4.23 -12.49
CA VAL A 50 13.64 -5.33 -11.94
C VAL A 50 14.49 -6.30 -11.12
N SER A 51 15.75 -6.54 -11.53
CA SER A 51 16.71 -7.36 -10.79
C SER A 51 17.00 -6.79 -9.39
N GLU A 52 17.15 -5.48 -9.28
CA GLU A 52 17.40 -4.78 -8.02
C GLU A 52 16.17 -4.83 -7.10
N LEU A 53 14.99 -4.55 -7.65
CA LEU A 53 13.73 -4.64 -6.94
C LEU A 53 13.50 -6.06 -6.40
N THR A 54 13.78 -7.07 -7.24
CA THR A 54 13.65 -8.50 -6.87
C THR A 54 14.58 -8.86 -5.72
N GLY A 55 15.86 -8.49 -5.81
CA GLY A 55 16.84 -8.78 -4.75
C GLY A 55 16.48 -8.09 -3.44
N PHE A 56 16.06 -6.81 -3.50
CA PHE A 56 15.63 -6.08 -2.31
C PHE A 56 14.40 -6.72 -1.65
N ARG A 57 13.41 -7.08 -2.46
CA ARG A 57 12.21 -7.78 -1.96
C ARG A 57 12.59 -9.12 -1.32
N ASN A 58 13.43 -9.93 -1.97
CA ASN A 58 13.84 -11.22 -1.45
C ASN A 58 14.54 -11.09 -0.09
N ALA A 59 15.50 -10.17 0.03
CA ALA A 59 16.19 -9.92 1.29
C ALA A 59 15.21 -9.52 2.41
N LEU A 60 14.27 -8.60 2.13
CA LEU A 60 13.28 -8.16 3.12
C LEU A 60 12.32 -9.28 3.52
N MET A 61 11.91 -10.13 2.59
CA MET A 61 11.06 -11.28 2.89
C MET A 61 11.80 -12.38 3.66
N ASN A 62 13.09 -12.57 3.41
CA ASN A 62 13.93 -13.50 4.18
C ASN A 62 14.20 -13.01 5.61
N LEU A 63 14.16 -11.70 5.84
CA LEU A 63 14.38 -11.07 7.14
C LEU A 63 13.09 -10.77 7.91
N CYS A 64 11.92 -10.93 7.29
CA CYS A 64 10.65 -10.69 7.96
C CYS A 64 10.24 -11.87 8.86
N ILE A 65 9.32 -11.59 9.77
CA ILE A 65 8.58 -12.61 10.50
C ILE A 65 7.43 -13.04 9.57
N PRO A 66 7.45 -14.25 9.00
CA PRO A 66 6.43 -14.69 8.07
C PRO A 66 5.08 -14.86 8.76
N VAL A 67 4.01 -14.64 8.01
CA VAL A 67 2.61 -14.82 8.46
C VAL A 67 1.92 -15.77 7.48
N LYS A 68 1.39 -16.88 7.99
CA LYS A 68 0.60 -17.82 7.21
C LYS A 68 -0.88 -17.62 7.54
N LEU A 69 -1.65 -17.19 6.55
CA LEU A 69 -3.09 -17.01 6.69
C LEU A 69 -3.86 -18.26 6.23
N HIS A 70 -5.04 -18.50 6.84
CA HIS A 70 -5.82 -19.71 6.62
C HIS A 70 -6.69 -19.67 5.35
N LYS A 71 -6.84 -18.50 4.72
CA LYS A 71 -7.64 -18.32 3.50
C LYS A 71 -6.99 -17.32 2.56
N PRO A 72 -7.27 -17.39 1.25
CA PRO A 72 -6.80 -16.40 0.30
C PRO A 72 -7.24 -14.99 0.68
N THR A 73 -6.33 -14.03 0.52
CA THR A 73 -6.55 -12.64 0.91
C THR A 73 -6.08 -11.66 -0.15
N ILE A 74 -6.63 -10.45 -0.11
CA ILE A 74 -6.13 -9.34 -0.89
C ILE A 74 -5.40 -8.34 0.03
N ASP A 75 -4.26 -7.81 -0.44
CA ASP A 75 -3.66 -6.60 0.12
C ASP A 75 -4.08 -5.38 -0.69
N VAL A 76 -4.38 -4.29 0.01
CA VAL A 76 -4.79 -3.01 -0.58
C VAL A 76 -3.82 -1.95 -0.09
N CYS A 77 -2.81 -1.62 -0.91
CA CYS A 77 -1.71 -0.77 -0.48
C CYS A 77 -1.19 0.09 -1.65
N GLY A 78 -1.04 1.38 -1.45
CA GLY A 78 -0.30 2.24 -2.37
C GLY A 78 1.20 2.28 -2.02
N THR A 79 2.01 2.70 -2.99
CA THR A 79 3.45 2.96 -2.74
C THR A 79 3.66 4.15 -1.82
N GLY A 80 2.69 5.06 -1.77
CA GLY A 80 2.88 6.37 -1.20
C GLY A 80 3.89 7.20 -2.01
N GLY A 81 4.23 8.37 -1.51
CA GLY A 81 5.28 9.17 -2.12
C GLY A 81 4.86 9.99 -3.33
N ASP A 82 3.58 10.09 -3.58
CA ASP A 82 2.97 10.93 -4.61
C ASP A 82 2.96 12.42 -4.25
N ASN A 83 3.19 12.77 -2.98
CA ASN A 83 3.15 14.13 -2.42
C ASN A 83 1.79 14.83 -2.60
N LYS A 84 0.71 14.06 -2.68
CA LYS A 84 -0.65 14.58 -2.95
C LYS A 84 -1.47 14.85 -1.69
N ASN A 85 -1.04 14.33 -0.53
CA ASN A 85 -1.71 14.49 0.75
C ASN A 85 -3.19 14.06 0.72
N THR A 86 -3.48 12.90 0.13
CA THR A 86 -4.82 12.29 0.17
C THR A 86 -5.13 11.74 1.56
N PHE A 87 -6.41 11.72 1.93
CA PHE A 87 -6.85 11.01 3.13
C PHE A 87 -6.66 9.48 2.97
N ASN A 88 -6.84 8.71 4.03
CA ASN A 88 -6.48 7.27 4.08
C ASN A 88 -7.41 6.38 3.23
N ILE A 89 -7.46 6.62 1.90
CA ILE A 89 -8.34 5.95 0.92
C ILE A 89 -8.14 4.44 0.98
N SER A 90 -6.90 3.94 0.85
CA SER A 90 -6.61 2.51 0.85
C SER A 90 -6.98 1.83 2.18
N THR A 91 -6.89 2.54 3.31
CA THR A 91 -7.29 1.99 4.61
C THR A 91 -8.82 1.91 4.72
N LEU A 92 -9.54 2.94 4.28
CA LEU A 92 -11.00 2.91 4.16
C LEU A 92 -11.45 1.78 3.23
N SER A 93 -10.79 1.63 2.07
CA SER A 93 -11.08 0.55 1.11
C SER A 93 -10.94 -0.83 1.75
N ALA A 94 -9.97 -1.03 2.64
CA ALA A 94 -9.81 -2.30 3.35
C ALA A 94 -11.05 -2.62 4.22
N PHE A 95 -11.61 -1.64 4.94
CA PHE A 95 -12.84 -1.82 5.72
C PHE A 95 -14.07 -2.04 4.84
N VAL A 96 -14.19 -1.29 3.75
CA VAL A 96 -15.31 -1.43 2.79
C VAL A 96 -15.31 -2.82 2.17
N LEU A 97 -14.16 -3.31 1.71
CA LEU A 97 -13.98 -4.64 1.14
C LEU A 97 -14.30 -5.75 2.12
N ALA A 98 -13.73 -5.69 3.33
CA ALA A 98 -13.94 -6.71 4.35
C ALA A 98 -15.43 -6.78 4.76
N ALA A 99 -16.10 -5.63 4.90
CA ALA A 99 -17.53 -5.56 5.20
C ALA A 99 -18.40 -6.05 4.02
N ALA A 100 -17.90 -5.98 2.79
CA ALA A 100 -18.53 -6.56 1.59
C ALA A 100 -18.19 -8.06 1.42
N GLY A 101 -17.47 -8.69 2.35
CA GLY A 101 -17.17 -10.12 2.37
C GLY A 101 -15.87 -10.53 1.68
N VAL A 102 -15.02 -9.59 1.28
CA VAL A 102 -13.69 -9.88 0.72
C VAL A 102 -12.65 -9.98 1.84
N PRO A 103 -11.93 -11.10 1.97
CA PRO A 103 -10.88 -11.22 2.98
C PRO A 103 -9.67 -10.33 2.67
N VAL A 104 -9.34 -9.43 3.59
CA VAL A 104 -8.26 -8.44 3.43
C VAL A 104 -7.16 -8.68 4.46
N ALA A 105 -5.92 -8.75 4.00
CA ALA A 105 -4.72 -8.74 4.84
C ALA A 105 -3.91 -7.49 4.52
N LYS A 106 -4.29 -6.38 5.17
CA LYS A 106 -3.71 -5.08 4.88
C LYS A 106 -2.34 -4.92 5.50
N HIS A 107 -1.31 -4.83 4.67
CA HIS A 107 0.02 -4.39 5.10
C HIS A 107 0.05 -2.87 5.22
N GLY A 108 0.52 -2.37 6.35
CA GLY A 108 0.52 -0.93 6.63
C GLY A 108 1.67 -0.47 7.52
N ASN A 109 1.94 0.84 7.46
CA ASN A 109 2.98 1.49 8.26
C ASN A 109 2.56 2.92 8.65
N PHE A 110 3.35 3.53 9.51
CA PHE A 110 3.30 4.96 9.76
C PHE A 110 3.69 5.74 8.51
N ALA A 111 3.17 6.97 8.40
CA ALA A 111 3.52 7.87 7.32
C ALA A 111 5.03 8.16 7.29
N ALA A 112 5.57 8.27 6.07
CA ALA A 112 6.93 8.76 5.87
C ALA A 112 6.96 10.27 5.56
N THR A 113 5.97 10.77 4.81
CA THR A 113 5.92 12.15 4.29
C THR A 113 4.52 12.77 4.34
N SER A 114 3.45 11.98 4.39
CA SER A 114 2.06 12.47 4.47
C SER A 114 1.65 12.78 5.90
N VAL A 115 0.52 13.48 6.06
CA VAL A 115 -0.09 13.80 7.37
C VAL A 115 -0.44 12.55 8.17
N SER A 116 -0.90 11.48 7.49
CA SER A 116 -1.35 10.25 8.14
C SER A 116 -1.11 9.04 7.25
N GLY A 117 -0.35 8.05 7.72
CA GLY A 117 -0.28 6.72 7.14
C GLY A 117 -1.39 5.81 7.69
N SER A 118 -1.47 4.59 7.16
CA SER A 118 -2.47 3.61 7.59
C SER A 118 -2.37 3.27 9.08
N SER A 119 -1.15 3.21 9.62
CA SER A 119 -0.95 2.91 11.04
C SER A 119 -1.18 4.13 11.92
N ASP A 120 -0.93 5.35 11.43
CA ASP A 120 -1.20 6.56 12.21
C ASP A 120 -2.69 6.70 12.47
N ILE A 121 -3.52 6.58 11.44
CA ILE A 121 -4.98 6.72 11.57
C ILE A 121 -5.59 5.63 12.47
N LEU A 122 -5.15 4.38 12.33
CA LEU A 122 -5.64 3.29 13.18
C LEU A 122 -5.24 3.48 14.64
N LYS A 123 -3.99 3.91 14.90
CA LYS A 123 -3.50 4.23 16.23
C LYS A 123 -4.24 5.42 16.85
N HIS A 124 -4.56 6.45 16.05
CA HIS A 124 -5.37 7.59 16.49
C HIS A 124 -6.74 7.15 17.01
N PHE A 125 -7.36 6.15 16.37
CA PHE A 125 -8.61 5.54 16.84
C PHE A 125 -8.44 4.56 18.03
N GLY A 126 -7.20 4.32 18.48
CA GLY A 126 -6.90 3.46 19.62
C GLY A 126 -6.71 1.98 19.26
N TYR A 127 -6.45 1.65 17.98
CA TYR A 127 -6.18 0.27 17.58
C TYR A 127 -4.78 -0.18 18.06
N ASN A 128 -4.71 -1.31 18.76
CA ASN A 128 -3.49 -2.01 19.13
C ASN A 128 -3.15 -3.06 18.09
N PHE A 129 -1.99 -2.89 17.44
CA PHE A 129 -1.55 -3.78 16.37
C PHE A 129 -1.20 -5.16 16.90
N LYS A 130 -1.72 -6.18 16.25
CA LYS A 130 -1.41 -7.58 16.53
C LYS A 130 0.06 -7.89 16.27
N THR A 131 0.58 -8.85 16.98
CA THR A 131 2.01 -9.23 16.94
C THR A 131 2.24 -10.69 16.59
N THR A 132 1.19 -11.49 16.56
CA THR A 132 1.27 -12.93 16.30
C THR A 132 0.42 -13.35 15.10
N GLU A 133 0.83 -14.42 14.44
CA GLU A 133 0.09 -15.05 13.34
C GLU A 133 -1.32 -15.49 13.79
N GLN A 134 -1.44 -16.02 15.02
CA GLN A 134 -2.72 -16.48 15.54
C GLN A 134 -3.72 -15.31 15.66
N GLU A 135 -3.33 -14.20 16.29
CA GLU A 135 -4.20 -13.03 16.40
C GLU A 135 -4.66 -12.50 15.04
N LEU A 136 -3.76 -12.48 14.03
CA LEU A 136 -4.10 -12.05 12.67
C LEU A 136 -5.10 -13.00 12.01
N ASN A 137 -4.97 -14.31 12.23
CA ASN A 137 -5.92 -15.30 11.72
C ASN A 137 -7.27 -15.21 12.42
N ASP A 138 -7.29 -14.96 13.74
CA ASP A 138 -8.52 -14.76 14.49
C ASP A 138 -9.28 -13.52 14.01
N ASP A 139 -8.57 -12.39 13.81
CA ASP A 139 -9.14 -11.18 13.23
C ASP A 139 -9.70 -11.45 11.82
N LEU A 140 -8.93 -12.13 10.96
CA LEU A 140 -9.34 -12.46 9.60
C LEU A 140 -10.55 -13.41 9.57
N GLN A 141 -10.65 -14.35 10.49
CA GLN A 141 -11.78 -15.26 10.60
C GLN A 141 -13.03 -14.53 11.06
N LYS A 142 -12.92 -13.63 12.03
CA LYS A 142 -14.03 -12.91 12.65
C LYS A 142 -14.54 -11.76 11.80
N ASP A 143 -13.61 -11.00 11.23
CA ASP A 143 -13.88 -9.69 10.63
C ASP A 143 -13.56 -9.61 9.13
N ASN A 144 -13.09 -10.69 8.48
CA ASN A 144 -12.54 -10.69 7.13
C ASN A 144 -11.42 -9.65 6.93
N LEU A 145 -10.82 -9.16 8.00
CA LEU A 145 -9.79 -8.12 7.97
C LEU A 145 -8.74 -8.41 9.02
N CYS A 146 -7.48 -8.48 8.61
CA CYS A 146 -6.36 -8.38 9.53
C CYS A 146 -5.42 -7.25 9.11
N ILE A 147 -4.86 -6.56 10.10
CA ILE A 147 -3.93 -5.43 9.91
C ILE A 147 -2.53 -5.89 10.26
N ILE A 148 -1.69 -6.02 9.24
CA ILE A 148 -0.28 -6.41 9.37
C ILE A 148 0.56 -5.15 9.48
N HIS A 149 0.95 -4.79 10.69
CA HIS A 149 1.74 -3.60 10.97
C HIS A 149 3.22 -3.86 10.68
N ALA A 150 3.77 -3.22 9.66
CA ALA A 150 5.13 -3.47 9.17
C ALA A 150 6.21 -3.48 10.27
N PRO A 151 6.25 -2.56 11.25
CA PRO A 151 7.24 -2.60 12.33
C PRO A 151 7.24 -3.87 13.18
N ASN A 152 6.09 -4.55 13.32
CA ASN A 152 6.00 -5.80 14.10
C ASN A 152 6.57 -7.00 13.33
N PHE A 153 6.50 -6.98 11.99
CA PHE A 153 6.85 -8.12 11.15
C PHE A 153 8.12 -7.93 10.32
N HIS A 154 8.64 -6.70 10.23
CA HIS A 154 9.90 -6.36 9.57
C HIS A 154 10.89 -5.70 10.55
N PRO A 155 11.35 -6.41 11.60
CA PRO A 155 12.19 -5.82 12.63
C PRO A 155 13.52 -5.26 12.10
N ALA A 156 14.07 -5.85 11.04
CA ALA A 156 15.31 -5.41 10.42
C ALA A 156 15.24 -4.01 9.79
N LEU A 157 14.05 -3.56 9.37
CA LEU A 157 13.85 -2.21 8.83
C LEU A 157 14.02 -1.10 9.88
N LYS A 158 13.97 -1.43 11.17
CA LYS A 158 14.24 -0.48 12.26
C LYS A 158 15.63 0.15 12.12
N ASN A 159 16.60 -0.60 11.63
CA ASN A 159 18.00 -0.20 11.53
C ASN A 159 18.24 0.89 10.47
N VAL A 160 17.45 0.94 9.41
CA VAL A 160 17.54 1.98 8.36
C VAL A 160 16.65 3.19 8.65
N GLY A 161 15.79 3.09 9.65
CA GLY A 161 14.81 4.12 10.03
C GLY A 161 15.43 5.49 10.32
N PRO A 162 16.48 5.63 11.14
CA PRO A 162 17.10 6.91 11.45
C PRO A 162 17.58 7.66 10.20
N VAL A 163 18.32 6.99 9.32
CA VAL A 163 18.83 7.59 8.07
C VAL A 163 17.69 8.03 7.17
N ARG A 164 16.67 7.17 6.99
CA ARG A 164 15.48 7.52 6.19
C ARG A 164 14.78 8.79 6.70
N ARG A 165 14.58 8.90 8.02
CA ARG A 165 13.99 10.11 8.61
C ARG A 165 14.87 11.33 8.44
N GLY A 166 16.19 11.16 8.55
CA GLY A 166 17.17 12.24 8.38
C GLY A 166 17.21 12.80 6.95
N LEU A 167 16.97 11.94 5.95
CA LEU A 167 16.96 12.35 4.54
C LEU A 167 15.72 13.18 4.16
N LYS A 168 14.63 13.12 4.91
CA LYS A 168 13.38 13.88 4.69
C LYS A 168 12.87 13.81 3.23
N THR A 169 13.08 12.69 2.56
CA THR A 169 12.64 12.45 1.18
C THR A 169 12.23 10.99 0.99
N ASN A 170 11.48 10.73 -0.08
CA ASN A 170 11.16 9.36 -0.51
C ASN A 170 12.44 8.62 -0.89
N THR A 171 12.53 7.36 -0.50
CA THR A 171 13.66 6.47 -0.75
C THR A 171 13.18 5.19 -1.42
N LEU A 172 14.09 4.31 -1.84
CA LEU A 172 13.75 2.98 -2.37
C LEU A 172 12.78 2.19 -1.47
N PHE A 173 12.81 2.40 -0.16
CA PHE A 173 11.93 1.71 0.78
C PHE A 173 10.44 2.09 0.61
N ASN A 174 10.13 3.22 0.00
CA ASN A 174 8.75 3.58 -0.32
C ASN A 174 8.19 2.65 -1.40
N LEU A 175 9.04 2.12 -2.28
CA LEU A 175 8.63 1.15 -3.28
C LEU A 175 8.52 -0.28 -2.73
N MET A 176 8.93 -0.55 -1.50
CA MET A 176 8.92 -1.92 -0.97
C MET A 176 7.58 -2.31 -0.34
N GLY A 177 6.85 -1.35 0.25
CA GLY A 177 5.67 -1.62 1.06
C GLY A 177 4.69 -2.63 0.47
N PRO A 178 4.17 -2.41 -0.76
CA PRO A 178 3.21 -3.33 -1.39
C PRO A 178 3.80 -4.69 -1.79
N LEU A 179 5.13 -4.83 -1.85
CA LEU A 179 5.80 -6.05 -2.31
C LEU A 179 6.26 -6.97 -1.18
N VAL A 180 6.24 -6.46 0.06
CA VAL A 180 6.83 -7.16 1.21
C VAL A 180 5.79 -7.46 2.30
N ASN A 181 4.52 -7.63 1.93
CA ASN A 181 3.53 -8.12 2.89
C ASN A 181 3.95 -9.49 3.41
N PRO A 182 4.17 -9.66 4.74
CA PRO A 182 4.60 -10.93 5.35
C PRO A 182 3.66 -12.10 5.08
N ALA A 183 2.37 -11.83 4.83
CA ALA A 183 1.38 -12.86 4.48
C ALA A 183 1.45 -13.33 3.02
N GLN A 184 2.23 -12.66 2.17
CA GLN A 184 2.39 -12.99 0.74
C GLN A 184 1.04 -13.24 0.04
N THR A 185 0.12 -12.29 0.21
CA THR A 185 -1.26 -12.37 -0.28
C THR A 185 -1.36 -12.81 -1.74
N GLU A 186 -2.35 -13.64 -2.05
CA GLU A 186 -2.60 -14.16 -3.40
C GLU A 186 -3.12 -13.09 -4.36
N TYR A 187 -3.77 -12.07 -3.81
CA TYR A 187 -4.32 -10.95 -4.57
C TYR A 187 -3.70 -9.64 -4.08
N LYS A 188 -3.44 -8.72 -5.01
CA LYS A 188 -2.83 -7.43 -4.73
C LYS A 188 -3.53 -6.32 -5.50
N TYR A 189 -4.01 -5.33 -4.78
CA TYR A 189 -4.41 -4.05 -5.36
C TYR A 189 -3.38 -3.00 -4.96
N VAL A 190 -2.66 -2.48 -5.94
CA VAL A 190 -1.50 -1.61 -5.67
C VAL A 190 -1.62 -0.31 -6.44
N GLY A 191 -1.66 0.79 -5.70
CA GLY A 191 -1.51 2.11 -6.27
C GLY A 191 -0.04 2.51 -6.44
N VAL A 192 0.28 3.12 -7.57
CA VAL A 192 1.63 3.60 -7.89
C VAL A 192 1.59 5.02 -8.43
N PHE A 193 2.54 5.87 -8.03
CA PHE A 193 2.48 7.32 -8.29
C PHE A 193 2.96 7.75 -9.68
N ASN A 194 3.52 6.86 -10.50
CA ASN A 194 3.90 7.20 -11.89
C ASN A 194 4.04 5.94 -12.77
N ARG A 195 4.08 6.16 -14.08
CA ARG A 195 4.17 5.10 -15.09
C ARG A 195 5.45 4.28 -15.03
N SER A 196 6.59 4.88 -14.66
CA SER A 196 7.86 4.15 -14.55
C SER A 196 7.80 3.13 -13.41
N VAL A 197 7.22 3.51 -12.28
CA VAL A 197 6.96 2.59 -11.16
C VAL A 197 5.91 1.54 -11.55
N ALA A 198 4.84 1.91 -12.27
CA ALA A 198 3.86 0.96 -12.77
C ALA A 198 4.51 -0.13 -13.64
N ARG A 199 5.37 0.25 -14.59
CA ARG A 199 6.12 -0.71 -15.42
C ARG A 199 7.05 -1.60 -14.61
N LEU A 200 7.81 -1.03 -13.68
CA LEU A 200 8.71 -1.77 -12.79
C LEU A 200 7.94 -2.83 -11.98
N TYR A 201 6.82 -2.44 -11.40
CA TYR A 201 5.95 -3.34 -10.64
C TYR A 201 5.31 -4.41 -11.53
N ASN A 202 4.83 -4.03 -12.71
CA ASN A 202 4.25 -4.97 -13.65
C ASN A 202 5.26 -6.06 -14.03
N PHE A 203 6.47 -5.69 -14.46
CA PHE A 203 7.53 -6.66 -14.76
C PHE A 203 7.90 -7.55 -13.58
N PHE A 204 7.92 -6.99 -12.37
CA PHE A 204 8.17 -7.78 -11.17
C PHE A 204 7.03 -8.77 -10.89
N LEU A 205 5.77 -8.31 -10.89
CA LEU A 205 4.61 -9.10 -10.51
C LEU A 205 4.26 -10.19 -11.55
N GLN A 206 4.53 -9.96 -12.84
CA GLN A 206 4.35 -10.96 -13.90
C GLN A 206 5.20 -12.22 -13.69
N ASN A 207 6.32 -12.12 -12.98
CA ASN A 207 7.17 -13.27 -12.63
C ASN A 207 6.67 -14.03 -11.38
N GLY A 208 5.61 -13.56 -10.73
CA GLY A 208 5.02 -14.16 -9.54
C GLY A 208 3.73 -14.92 -9.85
N THR A 209 3.13 -15.46 -8.78
CA THR A 209 1.85 -16.21 -8.86
C THR A 209 0.64 -15.40 -8.42
N SER A 210 0.84 -14.21 -7.84
CA SER A 210 -0.25 -13.37 -7.36
C SER A 210 -1.08 -12.81 -8.51
N LYS A 211 -2.40 -12.74 -8.33
CA LYS A 211 -3.25 -11.89 -9.15
C LYS A 211 -3.15 -10.46 -8.68
N TYR A 212 -3.07 -9.51 -9.60
CA TYR A 212 -2.91 -8.12 -9.23
C TYR A 212 -3.68 -7.17 -10.12
N THR A 213 -3.97 -6.01 -9.55
CA THR A 213 -4.38 -4.80 -10.26
C THR A 213 -3.48 -3.67 -9.78
N LEU A 214 -2.71 -3.08 -10.70
CA LEU A 214 -1.95 -1.85 -10.48
C LEU A 214 -2.78 -0.68 -11.00
N VAL A 215 -2.82 0.40 -10.26
CA VAL A 215 -3.50 1.64 -10.65
C VAL A 215 -2.57 2.84 -10.53
N ASN A 216 -2.67 3.75 -11.50
CA ASN A 216 -1.95 5.02 -11.50
C ASN A 216 -2.84 6.09 -12.13
N SER A 217 -3.31 7.05 -11.36
CA SER A 217 -3.94 8.23 -11.94
C SER A 217 -2.91 9.06 -12.70
N LEU A 218 -3.23 9.48 -13.94
CA LEU A 218 -2.24 10.06 -14.86
C LEU A 218 -1.68 11.41 -14.40
N ASP A 219 -2.33 12.04 -13.44
CA ASP A 219 -1.89 13.26 -12.77
C ASP A 219 -1.04 12.98 -11.49
N GLY A 220 -0.67 11.71 -11.26
CA GLY A 220 0.37 11.30 -10.33
C GLY A 220 -0.08 10.83 -8.96
N TYR A 221 -1.38 10.54 -8.75
CA TYR A 221 -1.83 9.87 -7.53
C TYR A 221 -1.53 8.37 -7.59
N ASP A 222 -1.19 7.80 -6.46
CA ASP A 222 -1.06 6.34 -6.27
C ASP A 222 -2.38 5.66 -5.86
N GLU A 223 -3.49 6.24 -6.28
CA GLU A 223 -4.86 5.75 -6.10
C GLU A 223 -5.69 6.19 -7.32
N ILE A 224 -6.87 5.61 -7.51
CA ILE A 224 -7.85 6.16 -8.45
C ILE A 224 -8.46 7.40 -7.80
N SER A 225 -7.97 8.57 -8.17
CA SER A 225 -8.31 9.85 -7.56
C SER A 225 -9.61 10.47 -8.07
N LEU A 226 -10.08 10.01 -9.25
CA LEU A 226 -11.16 10.63 -10.01
C LEU A 226 -10.88 12.09 -10.41
N THR A 227 -9.60 12.49 -10.45
CA THR A 227 -9.14 13.82 -10.91
C THR A 227 -8.61 13.78 -12.34
N SER A 228 -8.30 12.57 -12.84
CA SER A 228 -7.77 12.33 -14.18
C SER A 228 -8.09 10.91 -14.64
N ASP A 229 -7.75 10.61 -15.90
CA ASP A 229 -7.73 9.24 -16.41
C ASP A 229 -6.81 8.36 -15.57
N VAL A 230 -7.08 7.05 -15.55
CA VAL A 230 -6.32 6.09 -14.78
C VAL A 230 -5.72 5.00 -15.65
N LEU A 231 -4.42 4.75 -15.50
CA LEU A 231 -3.77 3.55 -16.01
C LEU A 231 -4.07 2.37 -15.08
N VAL A 232 -4.68 1.33 -15.63
CA VAL A 232 -4.97 0.08 -14.93
C VAL A 232 -4.20 -1.04 -15.60
N THR A 233 -3.36 -1.74 -14.83
CA THR A 233 -2.57 -2.87 -15.31
C THR A 233 -2.89 -4.10 -14.48
N THR A 234 -3.18 -5.22 -15.14
CA THR A 234 -3.47 -6.51 -14.52
C THR A 234 -2.50 -7.58 -15.03
N ASN A 235 -2.66 -8.82 -14.59
CA ASN A 235 -1.90 -9.95 -15.13
C ASN A 235 -2.06 -10.10 -16.66
N ASN A 236 -3.19 -9.65 -17.23
CA ASN A 236 -3.59 -9.97 -18.61
C ASN A 236 -3.74 -8.72 -19.50
N SER A 237 -3.80 -7.52 -18.94
CA SER A 237 -4.11 -6.31 -19.70
C SER A 237 -3.46 -5.08 -19.10
N GLU A 238 -3.21 -4.11 -19.95
CA GLU A 238 -2.87 -2.74 -19.56
C GLU A 238 -3.74 -1.80 -20.39
N GLN A 239 -4.46 -0.90 -19.72
CA GLN A 239 -5.36 0.05 -20.37
C GLN A 239 -5.43 1.37 -19.61
N ILE A 240 -5.64 2.44 -20.33
CA ILE A 240 -6.03 3.72 -19.74
C ILE A 240 -7.56 3.76 -19.79
N ILE A 241 -8.17 3.95 -18.64
CA ILE A 241 -9.62 4.17 -18.50
C ILE A 241 -9.83 5.68 -18.41
N PRO A 242 -10.50 6.29 -19.39
CA PRO A 242 -10.90 7.69 -19.32
C PRO A 242 -11.79 7.94 -18.10
N MET A 243 -11.63 9.11 -17.48
CA MET A 243 -12.41 9.47 -16.30
C MET A 243 -13.93 9.48 -16.57
N ASP A 244 -14.36 9.88 -17.75
CA ASP A 244 -15.75 9.93 -18.16
C ASP A 244 -16.38 8.56 -18.46
N GLU A 245 -15.60 7.50 -18.58
CA GLU A 245 -16.08 6.11 -18.64
C GLU A 245 -16.39 5.52 -17.25
N LEU A 246 -15.90 6.16 -16.18
CA LEU A 246 -16.24 5.75 -14.81
C LEU A 246 -17.58 6.39 -14.40
N PRO A 247 -18.46 5.65 -13.67
CA PRO A 247 -19.79 6.16 -13.30
C PRO A 247 -19.74 7.16 -12.13
N PHE A 248 -18.76 8.04 -12.14
CA PHE A 248 -18.51 9.03 -11.09
C PHE A 248 -18.25 10.40 -11.68
N LYS A 249 -18.54 11.45 -10.91
CA LYS A 249 -18.13 12.80 -11.27
C LYS A 249 -16.64 13.00 -11.03
N SER A 250 -16.00 13.80 -11.86
CA SER A 250 -14.61 14.20 -11.65
C SER A 250 -14.46 15.02 -10.36
N ASN A 251 -13.35 14.79 -9.67
CA ASN A 251 -12.96 15.50 -8.47
C ASN A 251 -11.91 16.57 -8.80
N THR A 252 -11.68 17.47 -7.85
CA THR A 252 -10.48 18.31 -7.77
C THR A 252 -9.55 17.77 -6.67
N SER A 253 -8.29 18.19 -6.67
CA SER A 253 -7.34 17.81 -5.61
C SER A 253 -7.78 18.28 -4.22
N ALA A 254 -8.54 19.37 -4.15
CA ALA A 254 -9.07 19.90 -2.88
C ALA A 254 -10.16 18.97 -2.29
N ASP A 255 -10.93 18.30 -3.13
CA ASP A 255 -12.03 17.43 -2.68
C ASP A 255 -11.55 16.19 -1.94
N ILE A 256 -10.32 15.73 -2.23
CA ILE A 256 -9.73 14.50 -1.68
C ILE A 256 -8.53 14.74 -0.77
N ASN A 257 -8.29 15.99 -0.35
CA ASN A 257 -7.20 16.35 0.54
C ASN A 257 -7.48 15.90 1.98
N ALA A 258 -6.44 15.42 2.68
CA ALA A 258 -6.52 14.94 4.06
C ALA A 258 -6.67 16.04 5.11
N GLY A 259 -6.48 17.29 4.74
CA GLY A 259 -6.29 18.39 5.70
C GLY A 259 -4.83 18.53 6.14
N THR A 260 -4.62 19.12 7.31
CA THR A 260 -3.27 19.42 7.80
C THR A 260 -2.90 18.65 9.09
N THR A 261 -3.86 17.99 9.69
CA THR A 261 -3.70 17.25 10.95
C THR A 261 -4.26 15.84 10.83
N ILE A 262 -3.86 14.95 11.73
CA ILE A 262 -4.43 13.61 11.83
C ILE A 262 -5.90 13.64 12.22
N GLU A 263 -6.31 14.64 12.98
CA GLU A 263 -7.70 14.89 13.37
C GLU A 263 -8.58 15.23 12.16
N ASP A 264 -8.05 15.99 11.18
CA ASP A 264 -8.76 16.28 9.93
C ASP A 264 -8.95 14.99 9.11
N ALA A 265 -7.88 14.21 8.95
CA ALA A 265 -7.94 12.90 8.30
C ALA A 265 -8.92 11.95 9.00
N ALA A 266 -8.95 11.93 10.34
CA ALA A 266 -9.85 11.09 11.14
C ALA A 266 -11.32 11.52 11.01
N LYS A 267 -11.60 12.82 10.89
CA LYS A 267 -12.95 13.33 10.61
C LYS A 267 -13.45 12.83 9.25
N ILE A 268 -12.62 12.96 8.19
CA ILE A 268 -12.97 12.47 6.87
C ILE A 268 -13.17 10.94 6.91
N PHE A 269 -12.26 10.21 7.53
CA PHE A 269 -12.33 8.76 7.68
C PHE A 269 -13.66 8.31 8.30
N THR A 270 -14.04 8.95 9.41
CA THR A 270 -15.29 8.65 10.12
C THR A 270 -16.52 9.07 9.31
N ALA A 271 -16.47 10.23 8.64
CA ALA A 271 -17.58 10.72 7.81
C ALA A 271 -17.85 9.78 6.63
N VAL A 272 -16.81 9.23 5.97
CA VAL A 272 -16.98 8.25 4.89
C VAL A 272 -17.68 6.99 5.42
N LEU A 273 -17.22 6.43 6.55
CA LEU A 273 -17.82 5.23 7.13
C LEU A 273 -19.27 5.45 7.60
N ARG A 274 -19.62 6.66 8.03
CA ARG A 274 -20.98 7.06 8.40
C ARG A 274 -21.88 7.40 7.23
N ASN A 275 -21.35 7.37 5.99
CA ASN A 275 -22.02 7.85 4.79
C ASN A 275 -22.41 9.36 4.84
N GLU A 276 -21.69 10.14 5.64
CA GLU A 276 -21.88 11.59 5.87
C GLU A 276 -20.84 12.46 5.13
N ALA A 277 -19.83 11.83 4.49
CA ALA A 277 -18.80 12.52 3.74
C ALA A 277 -19.35 13.10 2.42
N THR A 278 -18.55 13.95 1.78
CA THR A 278 -18.88 14.45 0.43
C THR A 278 -18.95 13.31 -0.58
N GLU A 279 -19.71 13.50 -1.67
CA GLU A 279 -19.77 12.52 -2.76
C GLU A 279 -18.36 12.22 -3.31
N ALA A 280 -17.51 13.22 -3.47
CA ALA A 280 -16.14 13.08 -3.93
C ALA A 280 -15.34 12.12 -3.04
N GLN A 281 -15.39 12.30 -1.72
CA GLN A 281 -14.69 11.45 -0.74
C GLN A 281 -15.22 10.02 -0.72
N LYS A 282 -16.54 9.83 -0.79
CA LYS A 282 -17.16 8.50 -0.87
C LYS A 282 -16.80 7.78 -2.17
N ASN A 283 -16.92 8.47 -3.30
CA ASN A 283 -16.71 7.90 -4.63
C ASN A 283 -15.26 7.42 -4.83
N VAL A 284 -14.29 8.18 -4.34
CA VAL A 284 -12.88 7.75 -4.36
C VAL A 284 -12.66 6.46 -3.59
N VAL A 285 -13.26 6.30 -2.42
CA VAL A 285 -13.16 5.05 -1.65
C VAL A 285 -13.89 3.91 -2.36
N ILE A 286 -15.08 4.17 -2.90
CA ILE A 286 -15.88 3.16 -3.61
C ILE A 286 -15.13 2.64 -4.84
N VAL A 287 -14.58 3.53 -5.67
CA VAL A 287 -13.91 3.10 -6.91
C VAL A 287 -12.65 2.28 -6.62
N ASN A 288 -11.81 2.70 -5.67
CA ASN A 288 -10.62 1.94 -5.29
C ASN A 288 -10.99 0.58 -4.68
N SER A 289 -12.04 0.52 -3.84
CA SER A 289 -12.58 -0.73 -3.31
C SER A 289 -13.14 -1.63 -4.42
N ALA A 290 -13.84 -1.07 -5.40
CA ALA A 290 -14.44 -1.84 -6.48
C ALA A 290 -13.39 -2.50 -7.39
N PHE A 291 -12.33 -1.78 -7.77
CA PHE A 291 -11.22 -2.38 -8.53
C PHE A 291 -10.47 -3.45 -7.74
N ALA A 292 -10.29 -3.24 -6.43
CA ALA A 292 -9.72 -4.27 -5.55
C ALA A 292 -10.65 -5.49 -5.43
N MET A 293 -11.96 -5.29 -5.31
CA MET A 293 -12.95 -6.38 -5.31
C MET A 293 -12.97 -7.13 -6.64
N GLN A 294 -12.89 -6.42 -7.77
CA GLN A 294 -12.79 -7.03 -9.09
C GLN A 294 -11.53 -7.90 -9.21
N CYS A 295 -10.39 -7.42 -8.73
CA CYS A 295 -9.15 -8.20 -8.69
C CYS A 295 -9.33 -9.53 -7.94
N TYR A 296 -10.01 -9.50 -6.79
CA TYR A 296 -10.22 -10.69 -5.95
C TYR A 296 -11.29 -11.64 -6.51
N THR A 297 -12.44 -11.10 -6.94
CA THR A 297 -13.63 -11.88 -7.30
C THR A 297 -13.72 -12.23 -8.78
N GLY A 298 -13.11 -11.44 -9.66
CA GLY A 298 -13.29 -11.50 -11.11
C GLY A 298 -14.67 -11.03 -11.60
N LYS A 299 -15.51 -10.46 -10.74
CA LYS A 299 -16.84 -9.95 -11.10
C LYS A 299 -16.77 -8.68 -11.95
N PRO A 300 -17.84 -8.35 -12.72
CA PRO A 300 -17.93 -7.09 -13.43
C PRO A 300 -17.76 -5.89 -12.50
N LEU A 301 -17.10 -4.83 -12.98
CA LEU A 301 -16.79 -3.64 -12.17
C LEU A 301 -18.05 -3.00 -11.58
N ASN A 302 -19.14 -2.91 -12.35
CA ASN A 302 -20.40 -2.31 -11.88
C ASN A 302 -21.00 -3.08 -10.68
N ASP A 303 -20.90 -4.41 -10.67
CA ASP A 303 -21.34 -5.23 -9.53
C ASP A 303 -20.48 -4.97 -8.30
N CYS A 304 -19.17 -4.79 -8.51
CA CYS A 304 -18.23 -4.45 -7.44
C CYS A 304 -18.50 -3.04 -6.88
N ILE A 305 -18.80 -2.06 -7.75
CA ILE A 305 -19.17 -0.70 -7.35
C ILE A 305 -20.45 -0.76 -6.50
N ALA A 306 -21.48 -1.48 -6.95
CA ALA A 306 -22.74 -1.63 -6.20
C ALA A 306 -22.51 -2.25 -4.80
N ALA A 307 -21.72 -3.31 -4.70
CA ALA A 307 -21.42 -3.97 -3.45
C ALA A 307 -20.62 -3.06 -2.49
N CYS A 308 -19.64 -2.32 -2.99
CA CYS A 308 -18.88 -1.36 -2.19
C CYS A 308 -19.73 -0.17 -1.73
N THR A 309 -20.61 0.32 -2.59
CA THR A 309 -21.59 1.37 -2.24
C THR A 309 -22.53 0.89 -1.15
N GLU A 310 -23.06 -0.32 -1.27
CA GLU A 310 -23.92 -0.92 -0.23
C GLU A 310 -23.17 -1.10 1.09
N SER A 311 -21.91 -1.49 1.06
CA SER A 311 -21.09 -1.66 2.27
C SER A 311 -21.02 -0.38 3.11
N ILE A 312 -20.94 0.80 2.46
CA ILE A 312 -20.96 2.10 3.13
C ILE A 312 -22.39 2.49 3.51
N SER A 313 -23.32 2.49 2.55
CA SER A 313 -24.67 3.05 2.72
C SER A 313 -25.52 2.26 3.72
N SER A 314 -25.32 0.94 3.84
CA SER A 314 -25.96 0.09 4.85
C SER A 314 -25.36 0.19 6.25
N GLY A 315 -24.23 0.90 6.40
CA GLY A 315 -23.48 0.99 7.65
C GLY A 315 -22.65 -0.24 8.02
N LYS A 316 -22.55 -1.27 7.16
CA LYS A 316 -21.75 -2.49 7.42
C LYS A 316 -20.26 -2.16 7.62
N ALA A 317 -19.70 -1.24 6.81
CA ALA A 317 -18.31 -0.80 6.97
C ALA A 317 -18.06 -0.08 8.29
N LEU A 318 -19.01 0.76 8.76
CA LEU A 318 -18.94 1.42 10.06
C LEU A 318 -19.03 0.42 11.21
N GLN A 319 -19.94 -0.55 11.13
CA GLN A 319 -20.09 -1.59 12.15
C GLN A 319 -18.81 -2.42 12.28
N LEU A 320 -18.23 -2.82 11.14
CA LEU A 320 -16.96 -3.53 11.11
C LEU A 320 -15.83 -2.69 11.73
N PHE A 321 -15.67 -1.44 11.32
CA PHE A 321 -14.68 -0.54 11.89
C PHE A 321 -14.81 -0.40 13.40
N THR A 322 -16.03 -0.13 13.87
CA THR A 322 -16.32 0.02 15.33
C THR A 322 -15.91 -1.24 16.09
N ARG A 323 -16.24 -2.43 15.56
CA ARG A 323 -15.89 -3.72 16.17
C ARG A 323 -14.39 -3.96 16.17
N VAL A 324 -13.69 -3.71 15.05
CA VAL A 324 -12.24 -3.89 14.92
C VAL A 324 -11.49 -2.98 15.88
N ILE A 325 -11.89 -1.71 16.01
CA ILE A 325 -11.27 -0.78 16.96
C ILE A 325 -11.55 -1.19 18.41
N ALA A 326 -12.77 -1.62 18.72
CA ALA A 326 -13.11 -2.08 20.08
C ALA A 326 -12.34 -3.36 20.49
N ASN A 327 -12.11 -4.29 19.55
CA ASN A 327 -11.35 -5.52 19.78
C ASN A 327 -9.82 -5.28 19.81
N GLY A 328 -9.36 -4.16 19.28
CA GLY A 328 -7.96 -3.75 19.30
C GLY A 328 -7.57 -2.92 20.53
N ARG A 329 -8.48 -2.68 21.47
CA ARG A 329 -8.19 -1.90 22.70
C ARG A 329 -7.71 -2.76 23.86
#